data_99237a0279da75929b53564f6e5d6bea
#
_entry.id   99237a0279da75929b53564f6e5d6bea
#
_cell.length_a   1.000
_cell.length_b   1.000
_cell.length_c   1.000
_cell.angle_alpha   90.00
_cell.angle_beta   90.00
_cell.angle_gamma   90.00
#
_symmetry.space_group_name_H-M   'P 1'
#
loop_
_entity.id
_entity.type
_entity.pdbx_description
1 polymer ?
#
loop_
_entity_poly.entity_id
_entity_poly.type
_entity_poly.pdbx_seq_one_letter_code
_entity_poly.pdbx_strand_id
1 'polypeptide(L)'
;MGDFYFVDDSEYKNPETLALHGGNYRFDPVTSAVTVPIYRSTSFQFRDTENAANLFALQEFGNIYSRIMNPTNDALEQRLVALEGGRSALSVSSG
;
A
#
# COMPACT_ATOMS: atom_id res chain seq x y z
N MET A 1 -3.16 -15.73 3.65
CA MET A 1 -3.17 -15.01 2.38
C MET A 1 -2.36 -13.72 2.40
N GLY A 2 -2.50 -12.88 3.40
CA GLY A 2 -1.79 -11.61 3.49
C GLY A 2 -0.28 -11.73 3.49
N ASP A 3 0.25 -12.74 4.11
CA ASP A 3 1.69 -12.91 4.26
C ASP A 3 2.39 -13.31 2.98
N PHE A 4 1.63 -13.76 2.00
CA PHE A 4 2.18 -14.34 0.78
C PHE A 4 2.95 -13.31 -0.05
N TYR A 5 2.48 -12.07 -0.11
CA TYR A 5 3.12 -11.01 -0.88
C TYR A 5 3.62 -9.85 -0.02
N PHE A 6 3.58 -10.02 1.30
CA PHE A 6 4.24 -9.09 2.20
C PHE A 6 5.59 -9.65 2.57
N VAL A 7 6.60 -8.80 2.54
CA VAL A 7 7.97 -9.18 2.81
C VAL A 7 8.46 -8.36 3.99
N ASP A 8 9.10 -9.03 4.94
CA ASP A 8 9.80 -8.34 6.02
C ASP A 8 11.05 -7.70 5.42
N ASP A 9 11.08 -6.39 5.35
CA ASP A 9 12.19 -5.64 4.77
C ASP A 9 13.32 -5.35 5.77
N SER A 10 13.24 -5.92 6.98
CA SER A 10 14.30 -5.78 7.97
C SER A 10 15.62 -6.38 7.50
N GLU A 11 15.58 -7.30 6.56
CA GLU A 11 16.78 -7.89 5.96
C GLU A 11 17.48 -6.96 4.97
N TYR A 12 16.78 -5.99 4.42
CA TYR A 12 17.34 -5.08 3.44
C TYR A 12 18.04 -3.94 4.16
N LYS A 13 19.36 -3.87 4.00
CA LYS A 13 20.20 -2.89 4.71
C LYS A 13 20.72 -1.79 3.79
N ASN A 14 20.79 -2.05 2.49
CA ASN A 14 21.31 -1.08 1.54
C ASN A 14 20.20 -0.19 1.02
N PRO A 15 20.43 1.14 0.95
CA PRO A 15 19.40 2.05 0.41
C PRO A 15 18.96 1.70 -1.00
N GLU A 16 19.86 1.21 -1.84
CA GLU A 16 19.52 0.81 -3.20
C GLU A 16 18.52 -0.33 -3.22
N THR A 17 18.68 -1.31 -2.35
CA THR A 17 17.75 -2.43 -2.25
C THR A 17 16.40 -1.97 -1.70
N LEU A 18 16.42 -1.11 -0.69
CA LEU A 18 15.19 -0.55 -0.13
C LEU A 18 14.42 0.29 -1.15
N ALA A 19 15.13 1.07 -1.97
CA ALA A 19 14.50 1.88 -2.99
C ALA A 19 13.73 1.05 -4.01
N LEU A 20 14.20 -0.17 -4.27
CA LEU A 20 13.59 -1.06 -5.25
C LEU A 20 12.59 -2.02 -4.62
N HIS A 21 12.85 -2.52 -3.44
CA HIS A 21 12.10 -3.60 -2.81
C HIS A 21 11.51 -3.27 -1.44
N GLY A 22 11.81 -2.11 -0.88
CA GLY A 22 11.33 -1.74 0.44
C GLY A 22 9.81 -1.60 0.49
N GLY A 23 9.27 -1.71 1.70
CA GLY A 23 7.83 -1.75 1.91
C GLY A 23 7.33 -3.17 1.93
N ASN A 24 6.01 -3.32 2.03
CA ASN A 24 5.41 -4.64 2.22
C ASN A 24 4.95 -5.30 0.92
N TYR A 25 5.12 -4.65 -0.22
CA TYR A 25 4.68 -5.19 -1.50
C TYR A 25 5.79 -5.98 -2.16
N ARG A 26 5.51 -7.22 -2.48
CA ARG A 26 6.44 -8.11 -3.19
C ARG A 26 6.02 -8.26 -4.65
N PHE A 27 4.75 -8.55 -4.86
CA PHE A 27 4.17 -8.67 -6.19
C PHE A 27 2.66 -8.51 -6.07
N ASP A 28 2.01 -8.23 -7.20
CA ASP A 28 0.55 -8.08 -7.20
C ASP A 28 -0.11 -9.44 -6.98
N PRO A 29 -1.03 -9.57 -6.00
CA PRO A 29 -1.65 -10.86 -5.68
C PRO A 29 -2.57 -11.38 -6.77
N VAL A 30 -3.10 -10.51 -7.62
CA VAL A 30 -4.05 -10.91 -8.67
C VAL A 30 -3.31 -11.30 -9.94
N THR A 31 -2.36 -10.49 -10.37
CA THR A 31 -1.67 -10.68 -11.65
C THR A 31 -0.28 -11.28 -11.52
N SER A 32 0.26 -11.34 -10.31
CA SER A 32 1.63 -11.75 -10.00
C SER A 32 2.70 -10.83 -10.58
N ALA A 33 2.32 -9.63 -10.98
CA ALA A 33 3.28 -8.64 -11.45
C ALA A 33 4.27 -8.30 -10.34
N VAL A 34 5.55 -8.21 -10.68
CA VAL A 34 6.59 -7.93 -9.69
C VAL A 34 6.74 -6.44 -9.39
N THR A 35 5.98 -5.61 -10.06
CA THR A 35 5.89 -4.19 -9.75
C THR A 35 4.48 -3.87 -9.26
N VAL A 36 4.34 -2.76 -8.52
CA VAL A 36 3.03 -2.31 -8.07
C VAL A 36 2.26 -1.73 -9.27
N PRO A 37 1.08 -2.25 -9.58
CA PRO A 37 0.24 -1.66 -10.63
C PRO A 37 -0.16 -0.23 -10.28
N ILE A 38 -0.42 0.57 -11.30
CA ILE A 38 -0.88 1.95 -11.11
C ILE A 38 -2.42 1.92 -11.07
N TYR A 39 -2.98 2.24 -9.92
CA TYR A 39 -4.42 2.22 -9.70
C TYR A 39 -5.01 3.60 -9.98
N ARG A 40 -5.42 3.82 -11.23
CA ARG A 40 -5.99 5.09 -11.67
C ARG A 40 -7.51 5.09 -11.46
N SER A 41 -7.92 4.94 -10.22
CA SER A 41 -9.33 4.91 -9.86
C SER A 41 -9.62 5.98 -8.82
N THR A 42 -10.76 6.66 -8.97
CA THR A 42 -11.21 7.63 -7.97
C THR A 42 -11.81 6.95 -6.76
N SER A 43 -12.58 5.88 -6.99
CA SER A 43 -13.30 5.19 -5.92
C SER A 43 -13.20 3.69 -6.10
N PHE A 44 -13.55 2.98 -5.03
CA PHE A 44 -13.44 1.53 -4.97
C PHE A 44 -14.80 0.95 -4.59
N GLN A 45 -15.14 -0.19 -5.19
CA GLN A 45 -16.41 -0.84 -4.95
C GLN A 45 -16.36 -1.62 -3.64
N PHE A 46 -17.42 -1.51 -2.86
CA PHE A 46 -17.57 -2.32 -1.66
C PHE A 46 -18.13 -3.69 -2.01
N ARG A 47 -17.75 -4.69 -1.21
CA ARG A 47 -18.28 -6.05 -1.39
C ARG A 47 -19.76 -6.11 -1.03
N ASP A 48 -20.14 -5.43 0.05
CA ASP A 48 -21.51 -5.37 0.56
C ASP A 48 -21.65 -4.21 1.55
N THR A 49 -22.85 -4.05 2.12
CA THR A 49 -23.12 -2.96 3.08
C THR A 49 -22.30 -3.10 4.35
N GLU A 50 -22.11 -4.33 4.84
CA GLU A 50 -21.30 -4.58 6.04
C GLU A 50 -19.84 -4.20 5.80
N ASN A 51 -19.28 -4.56 4.64
CA ASN A 51 -17.93 -4.18 4.27
C ASN A 51 -17.78 -2.65 4.23
N ALA A 52 -18.74 -1.95 3.61
CA ALA A 52 -18.73 -0.49 3.56
C ALA A 52 -18.76 0.11 4.98
N ALA A 53 -19.64 -0.39 5.83
CA ALA A 53 -19.76 0.10 7.20
C ALA A 53 -18.46 -0.11 7.97
N ASN A 54 -17.83 -1.29 7.82
CA ASN A 54 -16.60 -1.61 8.51
C ASN A 54 -15.43 -0.76 8.03
N LEU A 55 -15.34 -0.47 6.73
CA LEU A 55 -14.31 0.40 6.18
C LEU A 55 -14.44 1.82 6.71
N PHE A 56 -15.66 2.37 6.74
CA PHE A 56 -15.89 3.71 7.28
C PHE A 56 -15.69 3.75 8.79
N ALA A 57 -15.95 2.66 9.50
CA ALA A 57 -15.72 2.56 10.94
C ALA A 57 -14.27 2.19 11.28
N LEU A 58 -13.41 1.98 10.29
CA LEU A 58 -12.01 1.59 10.44
C LEU A 58 -11.83 0.23 11.13
N GLN A 59 -12.82 -0.66 10.99
CA GLN A 59 -12.75 -2.02 11.51
C GLN A 59 -12.21 -3.02 10.49
N GLU A 60 -12.15 -2.64 9.22
CA GLU A 60 -11.49 -3.38 8.16
C GLU A 60 -10.55 -2.45 7.42
N PHE A 61 -9.50 -3.03 6.82
CA PHE A 61 -8.61 -2.27 5.94
C PHE A 61 -9.06 -2.47 4.50
N GLY A 62 -9.07 -1.39 3.76
CA GLY A 62 -9.42 -1.41 2.37
C GLY A 62 -9.50 -0.01 1.80
N ASN A 63 -9.69 0.06 0.50
CA ASN A 63 -9.71 1.34 -0.20
C ASN A 63 -11.14 1.80 -0.39
N ILE A 64 -11.38 3.08 -0.18
CA ILE A 64 -12.70 3.71 -0.32
C ILE A 64 -12.65 4.73 -1.45
N TYR A 65 -11.73 5.66 -1.38
CA TYR A 65 -11.65 6.79 -2.27
C TYR A 65 -10.19 7.25 -2.40
N SER A 66 -9.74 7.52 -3.62
CA SER A 66 -8.32 7.77 -3.87
C SER A 66 -7.73 8.96 -3.13
N ARG A 67 -8.53 9.99 -2.83
CA ARG A 67 -8.04 11.12 -2.04
C ARG A 67 -7.63 10.69 -0.64
N ILE A 68 -8.30 9.69 -0.08
CA ILE A 68 -8.05 9.20 1.26
C ILE A 68 -7.00 8.08 1.22
N MET A 69 -7.15 7.15 0.27
CA MET A 69 -6.27 5.99 0.17
C MET A 69 -6.32 5.40 -1.24
N ASN A 70 -5.18 4.90 -1.69
CA ASN A 70 -5.03 4.23 -2.97
C ASN A 70 -3.82 3.31 -2.88
N PRO A 71 -3.90 2.07 -3.42
CA PRO A 71 -2.77 1.14 -3.33
C PRO A 71 -1.46 1.69 -3.91
N THR A 72 -1.52 2.50 -4.96
CA THR A 72 -0.33 3.11 -5.54
C THR A 72 0.33 4.08 -4.58
N ASN A 73 -0.46 4.93 -3.93
CA ASN A 73 0.06 5.87 -2.93
C ASN A 73 0.59 5.13 -1.71
N ASP A 74 -0.12 4.08 -1.28
CA ASP A 74 0.29 3.28 -0.15
C ASP A 74 1.64 2.61 -0.39
N ALA A 75 1.87 2.09 -1.57
CA ALA A 75 3.15 1.48 -1.92
C ALA A 75 4.30 2.49 -1.86
N LEU A 76 4.08 3.71 -2.35
CA LEU A 76 5.07 4.78 -2.26
C LEU A 76 5.35 5.16 -0.82
N GLU A 77 4.29 5.34 -0.04
CA GLU A 77 4.40 5.73 1.36
C GLU A 77 5.18 4.69 2.16
N GLN A 78 4.88 3.42 1.98
CA GLN A 78 5.58 2.35 2.68
C GLN A 78 7.05 2.27 2.28
N ARG A 79 7.36 2.47 1.02
CA ARG A 79 8.75 2.45 0.58
C ARG A 79 9.55 3.62 1.14
N LEU A 80 8.96 4.79 1.22
CA LEU A 80 9.62 5.94 1.84
C LEU A 80 9.82 5.73 3.33
N VAL A 81 8.85 5.13 4.01
CA VAL A 81 9.00 4.75 5.41
C VAL A 81 10.21 3.83 5.59
N ALA A 82 10.35 2.83 4.73
CA ALA A 82 11.47 1.89 4.80
C ALA A 82 12.82 2.59 4.57
N LEU A 83 12.87 3.50 3.58
CA LEU A 83 14.10 4.23 3.26
C LEU A 83 14.52 5.19 4.37
N GLU A 84 13.55 5.91 4.95
CA GLU A 84 13.84 6.97 5.91
C GLU A 84 13.82 6.48 7.35
N GLY A 85 13.44 5.24 7.59
CA GLY A 85 13.28 4.73 8.94
C GLY A 85 12.14 5.41 9.70
N GLY A 86 11.16 5.91 8.97
CA GLY A 86 10.04 6.60 9.55
C GLY A 86 8.99 5.65 10.10
N ARG A 87 8.00 6.20 10.78
CA ARG A 87 6.89 5.43 11.33
C ARG A 87 5.72 5.34 10.36
N SER A 88 5.46 6.41 9.64
CA SER A 88 4.44 6.45 8.61
C SER A 88 4.76 7.57 7.63
N ALA A 89 4.08 7.56 6.49
CA ALA A 89 4.22 8.57 5.46
C ALA A 89 2.86 8.88 4.86
N LEU A 90 2.72 10.08 4.31
CA LEU A 90 1.51 10.51 3.65
C LEU A 90 1.88 11.28 2.38
N SER A 91 1.41 10.82 1.24
CA SER A 91 1.60 11.53 -0.02
C SER A 91 0.43 12.47 -0.26
N VAL A 92 0.74 13.69 -0.64
CA VAL A 92 -0.25 14.73 -0.88
C VAL A 92 0.02 15.41 -2.23
N SER A 93 -0.94 16.19 -2.70
CA SER A 93 -0.84 16.80 -4.03
C SER A 93 0.06 18.03 -4.09
N SER A 94 0.38 18.62 -2.95
CA SER A 94 1.22 19.83 -2.89
C SER A 94 1.84 19.98 -1.52
N GLY A 95 2.86 20.79 -1.47
CA GLY A 95 3.50 21.12 -0.20
C GLY A 95 2.74 22.14 0.63
#